data_524f89ba013ae5350e78786a15180acd
#
_entry.id   524f89ba013ae5350e78786a15180acd
#
_cell.length_a   1.000
_cell.length_b   1.000
_cell.length_c   1.000
_cell.angle_alpha   90.00
_cell.angle_beta   90.00
_cell.angle_gamma   90.00
#
_symmetry.space_group_name_H-M   'P 1'
#
loop_
_entity.id
_entity.type
_entity.pdbx_description
1 polymer ?
#
loop_
_entity_poly.entity_id
_entity_poly.type
_entity_poly.pdbx_seq_one_letter_code
_entity_poly.pdbx_strand_id
1 'polypeptide(L)'
;MRKCCYARRVTVPDSLIDEAARRFALLSDPTRLRILALLLEREPMTVTELSDSLGIAAPNVSQHLARLSAGRLVGREKQGRSVRYRTIEPSLHSLCELMCSALVEQAERLSVHPSRARAG
;
A
#
# COMPACT_ATOMS: atom_id res chain seq x y z
N MET A 1 -18.16 16.01 -11.10
CA MET A 1 -17.65 15.96 -10.99
C MET A 1 -16.94 16.36 -10.54
N ARG A 2 -16.61 16.31 -10.31
CA ARG A 2 -16.04 16.63 -9.86
C ARG A 2 -14.97 17.03 -10.02
N LYS A 3 -14.60 17.68 -9.90
CA LYS A 3 -13.66 18.26 -10.10
C LYS A 3 -12.66 17.92 -9.38
N CYS A 4 -12.34 17.26 -8.95
CA CYS A 4 -11.43 16.85 -8.15
C CYS A 4 -10.14 17.48 -8.29
N CYS A 5 -9.13 16.76 -8.23
CA CYS A 5 -7.84 17.30 -8.21
C CYS A 5 -7.53 18.02 -9.47
N TYR A 6 -8.35 17.83 -10.45
CA TYR A 6 -8.07 18.51 -11.62
C TYR A 6 -8.42 19.92 -11.61
N ALA A 7 -9.07 20.38 -10.61
CA ALA A 7 -9.38 21.77 -10.54
C ALA A 7 -8.08 22.53 -10.61
N ARG A 8 -6.99 21.94 -10.11
CA ARG A 8 -5.80 22.64 -10.12
C ARG A 8 -4.98 22.07 -11.22
N ARG A 9 -4.58 22.83 -12.18
CA ARG A 9 -3.83 22.33 -13.24
C ARG A 9 -2.46 22.06 -12.78
N VAL A 10 -2.03 20.87 -12.70
CA VAL A 10 -0.71 20.49 -12.32
C VAL A 10 0.03 20.05 -13.54
N THR A 11 1.07 20.76 -13.88
CA THR A 11 1.91 20.37 -14.99
C THR A 11 3.00 19.46 -14.46
N VAL A 12 3.03 18.24 -14.93
CA VAL A 12 3.98 17.26 -14.44
C VAL A 12 4.96 16.93 -15.56
N PRO A 13 6.25 17.17 -15.35
CA PRO A 13 7.25 16.80 -16.34
C PRO A 13 7.29 15.30 -16.59
N ASP A 14 7.73 14.92 -17.78
CA ASP A 14 7.78 13.49 -18.14
C ASP A 14 8.61 12.70 -17.16
N SER A 15 9.68 13.26 -16.64
CA SER A 15 10.53 12.54 -15.69
C SER A 15 9.75 12.18 -14.43
N LEU A 16 8.86 13.04 -14.01
CA LEU A 16 8.05 12.75 -12.83
C LEU A 16 6.92 11.79 -13.15
N ILE A 17 6.45 11.80 -14.38
CA ILE A 17 5.46 10.82 -14.80
C ILE A 17 6.07 9.43 -14.73
N ASP A 18 7.31 9.28 -15.19
CA ASP A 18 7.98 7.98 -15.13
C ASP A 18 8.17 7.54 -13.68
N GLU A 19 8.49 8.47 -12.82
CA GLU A 19 8.63 8.13 -11.40
C GLU A 19 7.30 7.70 -10.80
N ALA A 20 6.23 8.41 -11.14
CA ALA A 20 4.90 8.05 -10.68
C ALA A 20 4.54 6.63 -11.15
N ALA A 21 4.86 6.34 -12.40
CA ALA A 21 4.56 5.01 -12.93
C ALA A 21 5.32 3.94 -12.17
N ARG A 22 6.57 4.20 -11.80
CA ARG A 22 7.33 3.23 -11.02
C ARG A 22 6.71 3.00 -9.65
N ARG A 23 6.20 4.05 -9.03
CA ARG A 23 5.56 3.90 -7.73
C ARG A 23 4.23 3.15 -7.83
N PHE A 24 3.45 3.45 -8.85
CA PHE A 24 2.22 2.70 -9.05
C PHE A 24 2.50 1.23 -9.34
N ALA A 25 3.59 0.95 -10.06
CA ALA A 25 3.95 -0.44 -10.31
C ALA A 25 4.26 -1.17 -9.00
N LEU A 26 4.89 -0.49 -8.06
CA LEU A 26 5.12 -1.10 -6.76
C LEU A 26 3.83 -1.41 -6.05
N LEU A 27 2.81 -0.61 -6.26
CA LEU A 27 1.53 -0.81 -5.62
C LEU A 27 0.66 -1.84 -6.32
N SER A 28 1.07 -2.33 -7.48
CA SER A 28 0.23 -3.23 -8.23
C SER A 28 0.41 -4.70 -7.87
N ASP A 29 1.05 -4.98 -6.77
CA ASP A 29 1.23 -6.35 -6.29
C ASP A 29 0.40 -6.58 -5.04
N PRO A 30 -0.44 -7.62 -5.01
CA PRO A 30 -1.32 -7.82 -3.84
C PRO A 30 -0.57 -8.00 -2.52
N THR A 31 0.57 -8.67 -2.54
CA THR A 31 1.31 -8.88 -1.31
C THR A 31 1.86 -7.57 -0.79
N ARG A 32 2.39 -6.74 -1.69
CA ARG A 32 2.89 -5.45 -1.27
C ARG A 32 1.76 -4.55 -0.76
N LEU A 33 0.59 -4.63 -1.37
CA LEU A 33 -0.54 -3.86 -0.88
C LEU A 33 -0.94 -4.32 0.52
N ARG A 34 -0.91 -5.62 0.78
CA ARG A 34 -1.23 -6.13 2.11
C ARG A 34 -0.23 -5.65 3.15
N ILE A 35 1.04 -5.64 2.78
CA ILE A 35 2.08 -5.15 3.68
C ILE A 35 1.85 -3.68 3.98
N LEU A 36 1.60 -2.88 2.95
CA LEU A 36 1.39 -1.46 3.15
C LEU A 36 0.15 -1.17 3.97
N ALA A 37 -0.93 -1.88 3.71
CA ALA A 37 -2.15 -1.68 4.46
C ALA A 37 -1.95 -1.98 5.94
N LEU A 38 -1.20 -3.04 6.22
CA LEU A 38 -0.95 -3.40 7.60
C LEU A 38 -0.04 -2.38 8.27
N LEU A 39 0.98 -1.90 7.56
CA LEU A 39 1.84 -0.87 8.11
C LEU A 39 1.06 0.40 8.40
N LEU A 40 0.20 0.81 7.48
CA LEU A 40 -0.59 2.02 7.71
C LEU A 40 -1.44 1.90 8.96
N GLU A 41 -1.79 0.69 9.32
CA GLU A 41 -2.60 0.47 10.50
C GLU A 41 -1.78 0.33 11.77
N ARG A 42 -0.62 -0.28 11.70
CA ARG A 42 0.13 -0.62 12.89
C ARG A 42 1.61 -0.28 12.89
N GLU A 43 2.06 0.60 12.03
CA GLU A 43 3.48 0.89 11.97
C GLU A 43 4.04 1.44 13.28
N PRO A 44 5.26 1.21 13.62
CA PRO A 44 6.22 0.44 12.81
C PRO A 44 6.16 -1.05 13.13
N MET A 45 6.58 -1.86 12.19
CA MET A 45 6.55 -3.31 12.38
C MET A 45 7.84 -3.95 11.88
N THR A 46 8.19 -5.07 12.50
CA THR A 46 9.35 -5.84 12.06
C THR A 46 8.91 -6.82 10.98
N VAL A 47 9.90 -7.41 10.30
CA VAL A 47 9.62 -8.44 9.31
C VAL A 47 8.87 -9.61 9.95
N THR A 48 9.28 -10.00 11.15
CA THR A 48 8.64 -11.12 11.82
C THR A 48 7.17 -10.82 12.12
N GLU A 49 6.91 -9.61 12.61
CA GLU A 49 5.53 -9.23 12.90
C GLU A 49 4.67 -9.22 11.64
N LEU A 50 5.24 -8.71 10.54
CA LEU A 50 4.51 -8.71 9.28
C LEU A 50 4.29 -10.13 8.78
N SER A 51 5.32 -10.95 8.85
CA SER A 51 5.24 -12.33 8.42
C SER A 51 4.16 -13.09 9.19
N ASP A 52 4.16 -12.92 10.51
CA ASP A 52 3.18 -13.60 11.34
C ASP A 52 1.77 -13.12 11.07
N SER A 53 1.60 -11.84 10.91
CA SER A 53 0.27 -11.27 10.71
C SER A 53 -0.31 -11.63 9.35
N LEU A 54 0.54 -11.70 8.33
CA LEU A 54 0.06 -11.93 6.98
C LEU A 54 0.14 -13.38 6.52
N GLY A 55 0.81 -14.21 7.29
CA GLY A 55 0.97 -15.61 6.89
C GLY A 55 1.87 -15.77 5.69
N ILE A 56 2.87 -14.89 5.54
CA ILE A 56 3.79 -14.92 4.44
C ILE A 56 5.19 -15.18 4.98
N ALA A 57 5.96 -15.99 4.29
CA ALA A 57 7.29 -16.33 4.76
C ALA A 57 8.16 -15.09 4.89
N ALA A 58 8.93 -15.00 5.95
CA ALA A 58 9.75 -13.85 6.23
C ALA A 58 10.67 -13.44 5.08
N PRO A 59 11.32 -14.36 4.37
CA PRO A 59 12.14 -13.96 3.24
C PRO A 59 11.35 -13.25 2.14
N ASN A 60 10.11 -13.65 1.93
CA ASN A 60 9.28 -12.98 0.94
C ASN A 60 8.90 -11.59 1.40
N VAL A 61 8.56 -11.45 2.69
CA VAL A 61 8.27 -10.14 3.25
C VAL A 61 9.49 -9.23 3.09
N SER A 62 10.68 -9.75 3.41
CA SER A 62 11.90 -8.96 3.28
C SER A 62 12.13 -8.49 1.86
N GLN A 63 11.89 -9.35 0.88
CA GLN A 63 12.08 -8.96 -0.50
C GLN A 63 11.13 -7.86 -0.92
N HIS A 64 9.88 -7.97 -0.51
CA HIS A 64 8.91 -6.94 -0.84
C HIS A 64 9.24 -5.63 -0.14
N LEU A 65 9.67 -5.70 1.12
CA LEU A 65 10.05 -4.50 1.83
C LEU A 65 11.26 -3.83 1.19
N ALA A 66 12.20 -4.62 0.68
CA ALA A 66 13.36 -4.05 0.01
C ALA A 66 12.95 -3.27 -1.23
N ARG A 67 12.00 -3.79 -1.99
CA ARG A 67 11.52 -3.08 -3.15
C ARG A 67 10.74 -1.82 -2.78
N LEU A 68 9.93 -1.92 -1.74
CA LEU A 68 9.17 -0.76 -1.28
C LEU A 68 10.11 0.31 -0.72
N SER A 69 11.18 -0.09 -0.06
CA SER A 69 12.17 0.84 0.44
C SER A 69 12.90 1.54 -0.69
N ALA A 70 13.31 0.77 -1.71
CA ALA A 70 13.99 1.34 -2.86
C ALA A 70 13.11 2.36 -3.55
N GLY A 71 11.79 2.14 -3.54
CA GLY A 71 10.85 3.07 -4.14
C GLY A 71 10.43 4.20 -3.21
N ARG A 72 11.02 4.24 -2.03
CA ARG A 72 10.73 5.28 -1.05
C ARG A 72 9.31 5.30 -0.55
N LEU A 73 8.68 4.16 -0.52
CA LEU A 73 7.34 4.06 0.04
C LEU A 73 7.41 3.66 1.51
N VAL A 74 8.43 2.92 1.92
CA VAL A 74 8.63 2.58 3.32
C VAL A 74 10.05 2.93 3.72
N GLY A 75 10.23 3.19 5.00
CA GLY A 75 11.53 3.46 5.59
C GLY A 75 11.83 2.44 6.66
N ARG A 76 13.12 2.28 6.96
CA ARG A 76 13.59 1.36 7.96
C ARG A 76 14.17 2.13 9.12
N GLU A 77 13.93 1.63 10.31
CA GLU A 77 14.52 2.19 11.50
C GLU A 77 15.15 1.09 12.28
N LYS A 78 16.39 1.26 12.64
CA LYS A 78 17.06 0.25 13.44
C LYS A 78 16.88 0.61 14.89
N GLN A 79 16.39 -0.33 15.67
CA GLN A 79 16.23 -0.13 17.10
C GLN A 79 16.89 -1.29 17.80
N GLY A 80 18.08 -1.07 18.33
CA GLY A 80 18.85 -2.15 18.91
C GLY A 80 19.17 -3.19 17.87
N ARG A 81 18.71 -4.41 18.07
CA ARG A 81 18.91 -5.46 17.10
C ARG A 81 17.77 -5.59 16.14
N SER A 82 16.69 -4.88 16.38
CA SER A 82 15.52 -4.99 15.54
C SER A 82 15.53 -3.93 14.47
N VAL A 83 14.94 -4.27 13.34
CA VAL A 83 14.73 -3.32 12.26
C VAL A 83 13.22 -3.22 12.08
N ARG A 84 12.69 -2.03 12.17
CA ARG A 84 11.27 -1.81 12.01
C ARG A 84 11.00 -0.98 10.78
N TYR A 85 9.87 -1.19 10.19
CA TYR A 85 9.50 -0.52 8.96
C TYR A 85 8.26 0.33 9.17
N ARG A 86 8.20 1.43 8.46
CA ARG A 86 7.04 2.31 8.49
C ARG A 86 6.84 2.92 7.12
N THR A 87 5.65 3.36 6.82
CA THR A 87 5.41 4.06 5.58
C THR A 87 5.98 5.46 5.68
N ILE A 88 6.56 5.95 4.60
CA ILE A 88 7.13 7.28 4.59
C ILE A 88 6.56 8.15 3.47
N GLU A 89 5.79 7.58 2.58
CA GLU A 89 5.18 8.35 1.51
C GLU A 89 3.83 8.88 1.99
N PRO A 90 3.68 10.20 2.14
CA PRO A 90 2.46 10.72 2.77
C PRO A 90 1.17 10.40 2.02
N SER A 91 1.24 10.22 0.71
CA SER A 91 0.03 9.99 -0.06
C SER A 91 -0.50 8.57 0.03
N LEU A 92 0.26 7.65 0.63
CA LEU A 92 -0.16 6.25 0.65
C LEU A 92 -1.48 6.04 1.38
N HIS A 93 -1.63 6.70 2.51
CA HIS A 93 -2.85 6.53 3.28
C HIS A 93 -4.06 6.95 2.44
N SER A 94 -3.98 8.12 1.82
CA SER A 94 -5.09 8.63 1.03
C SER A 94 -5.36 7.76 -0.20
N LEU A 95 -4.30 7.31 -0.87
CA LEU A 95 -4.48 6.46 -2.03
C LEU A 95 -5.17 5.16 -1.66
N CYS A 96 -4.70 4.52 -0.60
CA CYS A 96 -5.28 3.27 -0.18
C CYS A 96 -6.71 3.46 0.29
N GLU A 97 -6.94 4.51 1.03
CA GLU A 97 -8.28 4.77 1.52
C GLU A 97 -9.26 5.03 0.38
N LEU A 98 -8.87 5.85 -0.58
CA LEU A 98 -9.73 6.15 -1.70
C LEU A 98 -10.07 4.91 -2.52
N MET A 99 -9.06 4.13 -2.85
CA MET A 99 -9.28 2.97 -3.68
C MET A 99 -10.07 1.89 -2.93
N CYS A 100 -9.71 1.63 -1.69
CA CYS A 100 -10.37 0.58 -0.94
C CYS A 100 -11.82 0.94 -0.64
N SER A 101 -12.08 2.20 -0.32
CA SER A 101 -13.44 2.62 -0.07
C SER A 101 -14.28 2.49 -1.33
N ALA A 102 -13.71 2.84 -2.47
CA ALA A 102 -14.43 2.73 -3.72
C ALA A 102 -14.77 1.28 -4.02
N LEU A 103 -13.81 0.38 -3.76
CA LEU A 103 -14.04 -1.03 -4.03
C LEU A 103 -15.07 -1.64 -3.10
N VAL A 104 -15.02 -1.27 -1.82
CA VAL A 104 -16.01 -1.76 -0.87
C VAL A 104 -17.40 -1.28 -1.27
N GLU A 105 -17.51 -0.01 -1.60
CA GLU A 105 -18.78 0.54 -1.99
C GLU A 105 -19.31 -0.14 -3.25
N GLN A 106 -18.42 -0.39 -4.21
CA GLN A 106 -18.82 -1.03 -5.43
C GLN A 106 -19.27 -2.46 -5.16
N ALA A 107 -18.55 -3.17 -4.31
CA ALA A 107 -18.90 -4.54 -3.99
C ALA A 107 -20.24 -4.62 -3.29
N GLU A 108 -20.50 -3.68 -2.41
CA GLU A 108 -21.79 -3.65 -1.73
C GLU A 108 -22.94 -3.39 -2.68
N ARG A 109 -22.70 -2.53 -3.66
CA ARG A 109 -23.74 -2.26 -4.62
C ARG A 109 -24.03 -3.42 -5.53
N LEU A 110 -22.97 -4.10 -5.98
CA LEU A 110 -23.15 -5.20 -6.87
C LEU A 110 -23.63 -6.45 -6.18
N SER A 111 -23.22 -6.67 -4.96
CA SER A 111 -23.52 -7.87 -4.35
C SER A 111 -24.52 -7.68 -3.38
N VAL A 112 -25.63 -7.96 -3.64
CA VAL A 112 -26.64 -7.91 -2.69
C VAL A 112 -26.22 -8.70 -1.51
N HIS A 113 -25.39 -9.68 -1.71
CA HIS A 113 -24.99 -10.45 -0.62
C HIS A 113 -23.55 -10.64 -0.63
N PRO A 114 -22.82 -9.72 -0.15
CA PRO A 114 -21.41 -9.81 -0.14
C PRO A 114 -20.90 -11.06 0.53
N SER A 115 -21.55 -11.46 1.53
CA SER A 115 -21.03 -12.56 2.25
C SER A 115 -21.01 -13.79 1.45
N ARG A 116 -21.94 -13.95 0.50
CA ARG A 116 -21.91 -15.05 -0.17
C ARG A 116 -20.93 -15.06 -1.04
N ALA A 117 -20.47 -14.04 -1.36
CA ALA A 117 -19.50 -14.08 -2.26
C ALA A 117 -18.40 -14.81 -1.69
N ARG A 118 -18.27 -15.13 -0.77
CA ARG A 118 -17.27 -15.63 -0.36
C ARG A 118 -17.10 -16.65 -0.04
N ALA A 119 -17.70 -16.90 0.03
CA ALA A 119 -17.64 -17.81 0.43
C ALA A 119 -16.61 -18.44 0.19
N GLY A 120 -16.27 -18.54 0.11
CA GLY A 120 -15.35 -19.16 -0.19
C GLY A 120 -14.47 -19.25 -0.10
#